data_8c8ac138c5371f831ae759a913e4ae8c
#
_entry.id   8c8ac138c5371f831ae759a913e4ae8c
#
_cell.length_a   1.000
_cell.length_b   1.000
_cell.length_c   1.000
_cell.angle_alpha   90.00
_cell.angle_beta   90.00
_cell.angle_gamma   90.00
#
_symmetry.space_group_name_H-M   'P 1'
#
loop_
_entity.id
_entity.type
_entity.pdbx_description
1 polymer ?
#
loop_
_entity_poly.entity_id
_entity_poly.type
_entity_poly.pdbx_seq_one_letter_code
_entity_poly.pdbx_strand_id
1 'polypeptide(L)'
;MAGIYLHIPFCKTRCIYCDFYSTTRSELKTHYVHTLCRELEMRKEYLKGEPVETIYFGGGTPSQLEEADFKHIFETIRENYGMEHCREITLEANPDDLSQEYLKMLSSLPFNRISMGIQTFDDTTLQLLKRRHSSQTAVEAVRRCREAGFQNISIDLIDGLPGETKERWVNDLRQAIRLDVEHISAYHLTYEEDTPIYNMLKQHQIEEVDEDSSLQFFTLLIEHLQNAGYEHYEISNFCRPDKYSRHNTSYWRGIPYLGCGPSAHSFNGTTREWNVSSIDLYIKGIEGNQRDFETENLDQTTRYNEFIITTIRTVWGTPIEKLKQEFGNELWEYCRKMSAPYLENGKLEIHEGALRLTREGIFISDSIMSDLLWVN
;
A
#
# COMPACT_ATOMS: atom_id res chain seq x y z
N MET A 1 17.55 -8.94 3.99
CA MET A 1 16.90 -7.64 3.63
C MET A 1 15.55 -7.59 4.30
N ALA A 2 15.14 -6.44 4.86
CA ALA A 2 13.88 -6.29 5.58
C ALA A 2 13.27 -4.90 5.40
N GLY A 3 11.99 -4.75 5.75
CA GLY A 3 11.29 -3.47 5.79
C GLY A 3 10.85 -3.09 7.21
N ILE A 4 10.65 -1.79 7.46
CA ILE A 4 9.96 -1.29 8.65
C ILE A 4 8.75 -0.51 8.20
N TYR A 5 7.55 -0.88 8.69
CA TYR A 5 6.31 -0.15 8.53
C TYR A 5 5.90 0.51 9.84
N LEU A 6 5.61 1.79 9.79
CA LEU A 6 5.17 2.58 10.93
C LEU A 6 3.76 3.05 10.70
N HIS A 7 2.82 2.54 11.47
CA HIS A 7 1.42 2.91 11.38
C HIS A 7 1.15 4.17 12.21
N ILE A 8 0.95 5.31 11.55
CA ILE A 8 0.64 6.59 12.19
C ILE A 8 -0.88 6.82 12.12
N PRO A 9 -1.63 6.56 13.20
CA PRO A 9 -3.09 6.47 13.12
C PRO A 9 -3.82 7.81 13.07
N PHE A 10 -3.13 8.94 13.07
CA PHE A 10 -3.76 10.26 13.22
C PHE A 10 -4.27 10.79 11.89
N CYS A 11 -5.54 11.24 11.89
CA CYS A 11 -6.16 11.99 10.80
C CYS A 11 -6.81 13.26 11.33
N LYS A 12 -6.74 14.38 10.61
CA LYS A 12 -7.53 15.58 10.96
C LYS A 12 -9.02 15.33 10.76
N THR A 13 -9.37 14.59 9.70
CA THR A 13 -10.73 14.13 9.37
C THR A 13 -10.66 12.73 8.82
N ARG A 14 -11.65 11.88 9.11
CA ARG A 14 -11.76 10.55 8.49
C ARG A 14 -12.56 10.66 7.20
N CYS A 15 -12.01 10.13 6.12
CA CYS A 15 -12.71 9.98 4.85
C CYS A 15 -13.82 8.92 4.98
N ILE A 16 -14.91 9.08 4.24
CA ILE A 16 -16.08 8.20 4.39
C ILE A 16 -15.86 6.77 3.86
N TYR A 17 -14.86 6.56 3.01
CA TYR A 17 -14.54 5.27 2.39
C TYR A 17 -13.42 4.50 3.11
N CYS A 18 -12.70 5.15 4.04
CA CYS A 18 -11.47 4.60 4.61
C CYS A 18 -11.78 3.61 5.75
N ASP A 19 -11.32 2.38 5.60
CA ASP A 19 -11.39 1.28 6.58
C ASP A 19 -10.12 1.15 7.44
N PHE A 20 -9.02 1.83 7.06
CA PHE A 20 -7.79 1.80 7.86
C PHE A 20 -8.02 2.31 9.28
N TYR A 21 -7.38 1.61 10.23
CA TYR A 21 -7.40 2.07 11.61
C TYR A 21 -6.85 3.48 11.74
N SER A 22 -7.68 4.41 12.19
CA SER A 22 -7.30 5.80 12.35
C SER A 22 -8.12 6.49 13.46
N THR A 23 -7.58 7.59 13.99
CA THR A 23 -8.20 8.40 15.04
C THR A 23 -8.02 9.89 14.78
N THR A 24 -8.94 10.70 15.26
CA THR A 24 -8.83 12.17 15.24
C THR A 24 -8.29 12.75 16.57
N ARG A 25 -7.89 11.90 17.52
CA ARG A 25 -7.41 12.27 18.86
C ARG A 25 -5.95 12.75 18.81
N SER A 26 -5.74 13.92 18.20
CA SER A 26 -4.40 14.50 18.00
C SER A 26 -3.64 14.81 19.29
N GLU A 27 -4.36 14.95 20.42
CA GLU A 27 -3.77 15.15 21.76
C GLU A 27 -2.90 13.97 22.21
N LEU A 28 -3.07 12.80 21.62
CA LEU A 28 -2.28 11.62 21.94
C LEU A 28 -0.96 11.53 21.15
N LYS A 29 -0.70 12.39 20.16
CA LYS A 29 0.45 12.25 19.23
C LYS A 29 1.79 12.09 19.94
N THR A 30 2.14 13.01 20.82
CA THR A 30 3.43 12.98 21.52
C THR A 30 3.58 11.70 22.34
N HIS A 31 2.55 11.34 23.10
CA HIS A 31 2.54 10.12 23.90
C HIS A 31 2.65 8.87 23.02
N TYR A 32 1.92 8.86 21.93
CA TYR A 32 1.97 7.78 20.93
C TYR A 32 3.37 7.61 20.30
N VAL A 33 4.04 8.71 19.92
CA VAL A 33 5.39 8.64 19.32
C VAL A 33 6.40 8.03 20.29
N HIS A 34 6.36 8.41 21.56
CA HIS A 34 7.18 7.77 22.60
C HIS A 34 6.88 6.27 22.73
N THR A 35 5.61 5.91 22.69
CA THR A 35 5.18 4.50 22.74
C THR A 35 5.65 3.72 21.52
N LEU A 36 5.57 4.31 20.31
CA LEU A 36 6.05 3.72 19.06
C LEU A 36 7.56 3.47 19.09
N CYS A 37 8.33 4.44 19.57
CA CYS A 37 9.78 4.29 19.75
C CYS A 37 10.10 3.16 20.73
N ARG A 38 9.35 3.06 21.84
CA ARG A 38 9.53 1.95 22.77
C ARG A 38 9.17 0.58 22.16
N GLU A 39 8.14 0.48 21.32
CA GLU A 39 7.87 -0.76 20.58
C GLU A 39 9.03 -1.13 19.67
N LEU A 40 9.60 -0.17 18.94
CA LEU A 40 10.79 -0.40 18.13
C LEU A 40 11.95 -0.95 18.97
N GLU A 41 12.24 -0.39 20.14
CA GLU A 41 13.28 -0.91 21.05
C GLU A 41 12.98 -2.33 21.53
N MET A 42 11.73 -2.59 21.96
CA MET A 42 11.30 -3.91 22.43
C MET A 42 11.44 -5.01 21.37
N ARG A 43 11.29 -4.64 20.09
CA ARG A 43 11.27 -5.59 18.96
C ARG A 43 12.56 -5.59 18.14
N LYS A 44 13.65 -5.02 18.63
CA LYS A 44 14.94 -4.92 17.92
C LYS A 44 15.46 -6.25 17.35
N GLU A 45 15.16 -7.37 18.00
CA GLU A 45 15.59 -8.71 17.56
C GLU A 45 14.62 -9.36 16.55
N TYR A 46 13.47 -8.73 16.25
CA TYR A 46 12.44 -9.31 15.37
C TYR A 46 12.96 -9.60 13.96
N LEU A 47 13.74 -8.70 13.40
CA LEU A 47 14.34 -8.84 12.08
C LEU A 47 15.67 -9.65 12.08
N LYS A 48 16.10 -10.18 13.22
CA LYS A 48 17.28 -11.06 13.35
C LYS A 48 18.57 -10.50 12.74
N GLY A 49 18.73 -9.18 12.80
CA GLY A 49 19.91 -8.50 12.23
C GLY A 49 19.88 -8.34 10.70
N GLU A 50 18.77 -8.66 10.04
CA GLU A 50 18.61 -8.37 8.61
C GLU A 50 18.71 -6.86 8.32
N PRO A 51 19.48 -6.44 7.31
CA PRO A 51 19.60 -5.04 6.98
C PRO A 51 18.25 -4.46 6.50
N VAL A 52 17.89 -3.29 7.03
CA VAL A 52 16.68 -2.57 6.67
C VAL A 52 16.89 -1.81 5.36
N GLU A 53 16.14 -2.17 4.33
CA GLU A 53 16.18 -1.50 3.02
C GLU A 53 15.09 -0.45 2.81
N THR A 54 13.97 -0.62 3.51
CA THR A 54 12.82 0.30 3.36
C THR A 54 12.22 0.67 4.71
N ILE A 55 11.84 1.95 4.83
CA ILE A 55 11.05 2.45 5.95
C ILE A 55 9.82 3.15 5.37
N TYR A 56 8.65 2.79 5.86
CA TYR A 56 7.39 3.30 5.36
C TYR A 56 6.52 3.84 6.49
N PHE A 57 6.21 5.13 6.42
CA PHE A 57 5.27 5.79 7.31
C PHE A 57 3.91 5.84 6.63
N GLY A 58 2.95 5.07 7.13
CA GLY A 58 1.61 4.94 6.56
C GLY A 58 0.52 4.89 7.61
N GLY A 59 -0.69 4.51 7.19
CA GLY A 59 -1.85 4.25 8.03
C GLY A 59 -2.93 5.33 7.99
N GLY A 60 -3.02 6.20 8.98
CA GLY A 60 -3.94 7.33 8.97
C GLY A 60 -3.41 8.46 8.09
N THR A 61 -2.61 9.35 8.66
CA THR A 61 -1.98 10.46 7.94
C THR A 61 -0.65 10.81 8.59
N PRO A 62 0.45 10.18 8.18
CA PRO A 62 1.78 10.44 8.75
C PRO A 62 2.24 11.90 8.66
N SER A 63 1.76 12.64 7.66
CA SER A 63 2.02 14.10 7.54
C SER A 63 1.39 14.95 8.66
N GLN A 64 0.78 14.32 9.67
CA GLN A 64 0.34 15.00 10.88
C GLN A 64 1.44 15.07 11.96
N LEU A 65 2.57 14.37 11.78
CA LEU A 65 3.71 14.41 12.70
C LEU A 65 4.56 15.66 12.47
N GLU A 66 5.26 16.07 13.53
CA GLU A 66 6.15 17.24 13.54
C GLU A 66 7.62 16.80 13.42
N GLU A 67 8.51 17.76 13.21
CA GLU A 67 9.95 17.50 13.04
C GLU A 67 10.55 16.72 14.21
N ALA A 68 10.17 17.09 15.45
CA ALA A 68 10.68 16.43 16.66
C ALA A 68 10.23 14.95 16.72
N ASP A 69 9.01 14.65 16.28
CA ASP A 69 8.48 13.29 16.24
C ASP A 69 9.28 12.43 15.27
N PHE A 70 9.51 12.93 14.04
CA PHE A 70 10.28 12.21 13.03
C PHE A 70 11.74 11.99 13.47
N LYS A 71 12.37 13.00 14.06
CA LYS A 71 13.75 12.88 14.56
C LYS A 71 13.86 11.79 15.60
N HIS A 72 12.95 11.76 16.58
CA HIS A 72 12.91 10.75 17.62
C HIS A 72 12.75 9.34 17.04
N ILE A 73 11.81 9.16 16.09
CA ILE A 73 11.59 7.87 15.41
C ILE A 73 12.83 7.44 14.63
N PHE A 74 13.43 8.35 13.83
CA PHE A 74 14.63 8.03 13.05
C PHE A 74 15.86 7.73 13.91
N GLU A 75 16.04 8.42 15.03
CA GLU A 75 17.09 8.13 16.00
C GLU A 75 16.91 6.71 16.57
N THR A 76 15.69 6.39 17.02
CA THR A 76 15.37 5.06 17.55
C THR A 76 15.62 3.95 16.50
N ILE A 77 15.22 4.16 15.24
CA ILE A 77 15.46 3.18 14.17
C ILE A 77 16.95 3.04 13.92
N ARG A 78 17.69 4.14 13.84
CA ARG A 78 19.15 4.12 13.58
C ARG A 78 19.89 3.35 14.66
N GLU A 79 19.55 3.57 15.93
CA GLU A 79 20.19 2.92 17.07
C GLU A 79 19.91 1.42 17.16
N ASN A 80 18.70 0.97 16.80
CA ASN A 80 18.28 -0.41 17.01
C ASN A 80 18.36 -1.30 15.75
N TYR A 81 18.30 -0.71 14.53
CA TYR A 81 18.22 -1.46 13.26
C TYR A 81 19.27 -1.04 12.23
N GLY A 82 19.90 0.14 12.40
CA GLY A 82 20.72 0.76 11.37
C GLY A 82 19.87 1.33 10.20
N MET A 83 20.47 2.22 9.43
CA MET A 83 19.83 2.82 8.25
C MET A 83 20.76 2.87 7.03
N GLU A 84 21.95 2.28 7.12
CA GLU A 84 23.02 2.38 6.13
C GLU A 84 22.63 1.72 4.78
N HIS A 85 21.70 0.78 4.83
CA HIS A 85 21.20 0.06 3.68
C HIS A 85 19.83 0.56 3.17
N CYS A 86 19.23 1.56 3.86
CA CYS A 86 17.95 2.12 3.47
C CYS A 86 18.02 2.78 2.10
N ARG A 87 17.21 2.29 1.16
CA ARG A 87 17.09 2.79 -0.21
C ARG A 87 15.83 3.61 -0.43
N GLU A 88 14.78 3.29 0.32
CA GLU A 88 13.49 3.97 0.21
C GLU A 88 12.93 4.28 1.60
N ILE A 89 12.66 5.56 1.84
CA ILE A 89 12.01 6.04 3.05
C ILE A 89 10.80 6.86 2.60
N THR A 90 9.61 6.27 2.75
CA THR A 90 8.36 6.81 2.25
C THR A 90 7.56 7.49 3.35
N LEU A 91 6.97 8.65 3.03
CA LEU A 91 5.95 9.31 3.83
C LEU A 91 4.63 9.33 3.05
N GLU A 92 3.55 8.80 3.61
CA GLU A 92 2.20 9.10 3.15
C GLU A 92 1.76 10.48 3.61
N ALA A 93 1.12 11.23 2.71
CA ALA A 93 0.69 12.59 2.99
C ALA A 93 -0.64 12.93 2.30
N ASN A 94 -1.40 13.84 2.92
CA ASN A 94 -2.47 14.53 2.22
C ASN A 94 -1.94 15.78 1.50
N PRO A 95 -2.46 16.15 0.32
CA PRO A 95 -2.02 17.32 -0.43
C PRO A 95 -2.01 18.62 0.38
N ASP A 96 -3.01 18.82 1.24
CA ASP A 96 -3.18 20.03 2.06
C ASP A 96 -2.23 20.11 3.27
N ASP A 97 -1.55 19.04 3.63
CA ASP A 97 -0.52 19.04 4.68
C ASP A 97 0.86 19.46 4.13
N LEU A 98 1.07 19.41 2.81
CA LEU A 98 2.35 19.66 2.16
C LEU A 98 2.56 21.15 1.86
N SER A 99 2.60 21.98 2.93
CA SER A 99 2.99 23.38 2.82
C SER A 99 4.47 23.51 2.48
N GLN A 100 4.89 24.70 2.02
CA GLN A 100 6.29 24.98 1.70
C GLN A 100 7.20 24.81 2.93
N GLU A 101 6.75 25.25 4.11
CA GLU A 101 7.46 25.12 5.37
C GLU A 101 7.59 23.64 5.77
N TYR A 102 6.49 22.88 5.65
CA TYR A 102 6.49 21.45 5.97
C TYR A 102 7.42 20.66 5.04
N LEU A 103 7.39 20.94 3.75
CA LEU A 103 8.29 20.31 2.78
C LEU A 103 9.76 20.66 3.00
N LYS A 104 10.07 21.91 3.41
CA LYS A 104 11.41 22.30 3.80
C LYS A 104 11.90 21.50 5.02
N MET A 105 11.06 21.27 5.98
CA MET A 105 11.34 20.40 7.12
C MET A 105 11.58 18.96 6.67
N LEU A 106 10.68 18.39 5.86
CA LEU A 106 10.82 17.01 5.36
C LEU A 106 12.10 16.80 4.55
N SER A 107 12.52 17.79 3.75
CA SER A 107 13.77 17.72 2.96
C SER A 107 15.04 17.74 3.83
N SER A 108 14.95 18.11 5.11
CA SER A 108 16.05 18.00 6.08
C SER A 108 16.11 16.65 6.78
N LEU A 109 15.11 15.80 6.58
CA LEU A 109 14.98 14.46 7.13
C LEU A 109 15.30 13.39 6.06
N PRO A 110 15.50 12.12 6.42
CA PRO A 110 15.91 11.08 5.49
C PRO A 110 14.85 10.65 4.44
N PHE A 111 13.70 11.31 4.38
CA PHE A 111 12.67 10.97 3.40
C PHE A 111 13.16 11.17 1.97
N ASN A 112 12.92 10.17 1.11
CA ASN A 112 13.26 10.25 -0.32
C ASN A 112 12.08 9.87 -1.24
N ARG A 113 10.92 9.52 -0.68
CA ARG A 113 9.68 9.23 -1.40
C ARG A 113 8.48 9.82 -0.66
N ILE A 114 7.59 10.49 -1.42
CA ILE A 114 6.28 10.96 -0.93
C ILE A 114 5.19 10.15 -1.63
N SER A 115 4.21 9.60 -0.88
CA SER A 115 2.98 9.03 -1.42
C SER A 115 1.81 9.93 -1.06
N MET A 116 1.11 10.44 -2.07
CA MET A 116 0.13 11.50 -1.90
C MET A 116 -1.27 10.99 -2.27
N GLY A 117 -2.17 10.93 -1.29
CA GLY A 117 -3.56 10.55 -1.51
C GLY A 117 -4.36 11.65 -2.20
N ILE A 118 -4.41 11.68 -3.52
CA ILE A 118 -5.21 12.63 -4.32
C ILE A 118 -6.64 12.12 -4.48
N GLN A 119 -6.80 10.85 -4.79
CA GLN A 119 -8.03 10.09 -5.01
C GLN A 119 -8.74 10.43 -6.33
N THR A 120 -9.06 11.69 -6.59
CA THR A 120 -9.68 12.20 -7.82
C THR A 120 -9.36 13.69 -7.99
N PHE A 121 -9.52 14.20 -9.19
CA PHE A 121 -9.45 15.64 -9.47
C PHE A 121 -10.85 16.28 -9.65
N ASP A 122 -11.93 15.56 -9.31
CA ASP A 122 -13.29 16.10 -9.27
C ASP A 122 -13.58 16.67 -7.87
N ASP A 123 -13.68 17.99 -7.75
CA ASP A 123 -13.87 18.67 -6.47
C ASP A 123 -15.20 18.31 -5.80
N THR A 124 -16.25 17.97 -6.57
CA THR A 124 -17.54 17.55 -6.02
C THR A 124 -17.40 16.20 -5.33
N THR A 125 -16.71 15.27 -5.97
CA THR A 125 -16.42 13.95 -5.41
C THR A 125 -15.48 14.06 -4.21
N LEU A 126 -14.45 14.89 -4.24
CA LEU A 126 -13.59 15.16 -3.08
C LEU A 126 -14.39 15.63 -1.86
N GLN A 127 -15.36 16.54 -2.05
CA GLN A 127 -16.27 16.98 -0.98
C GLN A 127 -17.15 15.84 -0.44
N LEU A 128 -17.73 15.02 -1.32
CA LEU A 128 -18.48 13.82 -0.92
C LEU A 128 -17.64 12.90 -0.06
N LEU A 129 -16.41 12.63 -0.46
CA LEU A 129 -15.46 11.77 0.25
C LEU A 129 -14.93 12.37 1.55
N LYS A 130 -15.30 13.60 1.88
CA LYS A 130 -14.77 14.41 3.00
C LYS A 130 -13.25 14.64 2.92
N ARG A 131 -12.73 14.77 1.69
CA ARG A 131 -11.34 15.22 1.48
C ARG A 131 -11.24 16.72 1.78
N ARG A 132 -10.11 17.12 2.37
CA ARG A 132 -9.87 18.51 2.80
C ARG A 132 -9.23 19.37 1.70
N HIS A 133 -8.62 18.74 0.71
CA HIS A 133 -7.98 19.41 -0.43
C HIS A 133 -8.92 19.52 -1.64
N SER A 134 -8.60 20.44 -2.53
CA SER A 134 -9.16 20.55 -3.87
C SER A 134 -8.21 19.97 -4.92
N SER A 135 -8.72 19.76 -6.13
CA SER A 135 -7.92 19.37 -7.30
C SER A 135 -6.72 20.30 -7.53
N GLN A 136 -6.92 21.61 -7.40
CA GLN A 136 -5.85 22.59 -7.51
C GLN A 136 -4.82 22.43 -6.40
N THR A 137 -5.25 22.21 -5.16
CA THR A 137 -4.33 21.96 -4.02
C THR A 137 -3.46 20.75 -4.28
N ALA A 138 -4.02 19.68 -4.87
CA ALA A 138 -3.27 18.47 -5.21
C ALA A 138 -2.18 18.75 -6.26
N VAL A 139 -2.52 19.45 -7.34
CA VAL A 139 -1.55 19.86 -8.38
C VAL A 139 -0.42 20.71 -7.79
N GLU A 140 -0.78 21.71 -6.98
CA GLU A 140 0.20 22.58 -6.34
C GLU A 140 1.09 21.83 -5.33
N ALA A 141 0.55 20.83 -4.62
CA ALA A 141 1.32 20.01 -3.69
C ALA A 141 2.41 19.21 -4.41
N VAL A 142 2.09 18.58 -5.55
CA VAL A 142 3.10 17.90 -6.38
C VAL A 142 4.20 18.87 -6.84
N ARG A 143 3.82 20.06 -7.34
CA ARG A 143 4.79 21.07 -7.74
C ARG A 143 5.69 21.48 -6.57
N ARG A 144 5.14 21.75 -5.39
CA ARG A 144 5.92 22.11 -4.19
C ARG A 144 6.84 20.98 -3.76
N CYS A 145 6.43 19.71 -3.85
CA CYS A 145 7.31 18.56 -3.60
C CYS A 145 8.52 18.56 -4.54
N ARG A 146 8.33 18.83 -5.83
CA ARG A 146 9.42 18.96 -6.81
C ARG A 146 10.36 20.10 -6.44
N GLU A 147 9.84 21.27 -6.11
CA GLU A 147 10.60 22.44 -5.69
C GLU A 147 11.42 22.19 -4.41
N ALA A 148 10.90 21.37 -3.49
CA ALA A 148 11.60 20.94 -2.29
C ALA A 148 12.65 19.84 -2.55
N GLY A 149 12.80 19.35 -3.79
CA GLY A 149 13.82 18.38 -4.18
C GLY A 149 13.38 16.92 -4.22
N PHE A 150 12.11 16.61 -3.94
CA PHE A 150 11.62 15.23 -4.03
C PHE A 150 11.51 14.76 -5.49
N GLN A 151 12.28 13.71 -5.83
CA GLN A 151 12.35 13.12 -7.17
C GLN A 151 11.61 11.76 -7.27
N ASN A 152 10.98 11.32 -6.20
CA ASN A 152 10.18 10.09 -6.17
C ASN A 152 8.83 10.41 -5.51
N ILE A 153 7.85 10.74 -6.34
CA ILE A 153 6.50 11.10 -5.92
C ILE A 153 5.54 10.04 -6.46
N SER A 154 4.74 9.52 -5.55
CA SER A 154 3.58 8.67 -5.84
C SER A 154 2.30 9.46 -5.62
N ILE A 155 1.31 9.20 -6.46
CA ILE A 155 -0.06 9.65 -6.22
C ILE A 155 -1.00 8.46 -6.20
N ASP A 156 -2.03 8.55 -5.36
CA ASP A 156 -3.04 7.52 -5.26
C ASP A 156 -4.35 8.05 -5.85
N LEU A 157 -4.96 7.26 -6.74
CA LEU A 157 -6.26 7.52 -7.36
C LEU A 157 -7.24 6.41 -6.95
N ILE A 158 -8.53 6.72 -6.98
CA ILE A 158 -9.61 5.75 -6.80
C ILE A 158 -10.55 5.87 -7.99
N ASP A 159 -10.80 4.76 -8.68
CA ASP A 159 -11.89 4.62 -9.65
C ASP A 159 -13.11 3.91 -9.05
N GLY A 160 -14.23 3.93 -9.73
CA GLY A 160 -15.47 3.36 -9.23
C GLY A 160 -16.14 4.22 -8.15
N LEU A 161 -15.81 5.51 -8.08
CA LEU A 161 -16.40 6.45 -7.14
C LEU A 161 -17.88 6.68 -7.44
N PRO A 162 -18.73 6.96 -6.42
CA PRO A 162 -20.17 7.17 -6.63
C PRO A 162 -20.47 8.23 -7.71
N GLY A 163 -21.23 7.86 -8.71
CA GLY A 163 -21.60 8.72 -9.83
C GLY A 163 -20.44 9.05 -10.77
N GLU A 164 -19.36 8.30 -10.72
CA GLU A 164 -18.26 8.46 -11.68
C GLU A 164 -18.69 8.08 -13.09
N THR A 165 -18.24 8.87 -14.07
CA THR A 165 -18.46 8.59 -15.49
C THR A 165 -17.13 8.35 -16.18
N LYS A 166 -17.17 7.71 -17.33
CA LYS A 166 -16.00 7.52 -18.19
C LYS A 166 -15.23 8.82 -18.45
N GLU A 167 -15.96 9.91 -18.70
CA GLU A 167 -15.37 11.22 -19.01
C GLU A 167 -14.61 11.78 -17.79
N ARG A 168 -15.16 11.61 -16.57
CA ARG A 168 -14.50 12.03 -15.32
C ARG A 168 -13.25 11.21 -15.08
N TRP A 169 -13.34 9.88 -15.18
CA TRP A 169 -12.18 9.01 -15.03
C TRP A 169 -11.07 9.33 -16.04
N VAL A 170 -11.40 9.49 -17.32
CA VAL A 170 -10.41 9.90 -18.34
C VAL A 170 -9.80 11.27 -18.03
N ASN A 171 -10.57 12.20 -17.46
CA ASN A 171 -10.03 13.48 -17.03
C ASN A 171 -9.04 13.32 -15.88
N ASP A 172 -9.34 12.47 -14.89
CA ASP A 172 -8.44 12.19 -13.78
C ASP A 172 -7.13 11.57 -14.26
N LEU A 173 -7.21 10.58 -15.15
CA LEU A 173 -6.01 9.97 -15.78
C LEU A 173 -5.17 11.00 -16.53
N ARG A 174 -5.80 11.91 -17.29
CA ARG A 174 -5.07 12.97 -18.01
C ARG A 174 -4.40 13.96 -17.06
N GLN A 175 -5.04 14.30 -15.96
CA GLN A 175 -4.45 15.18 -14.95
C GLN A 175 -3.28 14.49 -14.23
N ALA A 176 -3.44 13.23 -13.82
CA ALA A 176 -2.38 12.43 -13.23
C ALA A 176 -1.14 12.31 -14.14
N ILE A 177 -1.35 12.04 -15.43
CA ILE A 177 -0.27 11.98 -16.43
C ILE A 177 0.46 13.32 -16.58
N ARG A 178 -0.29 14.45 -16.55
CA ARG A 178 0.32 15.80 -16.65
C ARG A 178 1.17 16.16 -15.46
N LEU A 179 0.95 15.57 -14.28
CA LEU A 179 1.77 15.79 -13.10
C LEU A 179 3.17 15.17 -13.23
N ASP A 180 3.35 14.26 -14.19
CA ASP A 180 4.61 13.56 -14.51
C ASP A 180 5.31 13.00 -13.27
N VAL A 181 4.54 12.31 -12.43
CA VAL A 181 5.04 11.67 -11.21
C VAL A 181 5.68 10.32 -11.54
N GLU A 182 6.50 9.79 -10.64
CA GLU A 182 7.22 8.53 -10.84
C GLU A 182 6.35 7.31 -10.64
N HIS A 183 5.26 7.44 -9.86
CA HIS A 183 4.44 6.30 -9.48
C HIS A 183 2.97 6.72 -9.35
N ILE A 184 2.07 5.84 -9.77
CA ILE A 184 0.61 6.02 -9.64
C ILE A 184 0.04 4.71 -9.10
N SER A 185 -0.61 4.80 -7.94
CA SER A 185 -1.51 3.75 -7.45
C SER A 185 -2.92 4.10 -7.88
N ALA A 186 -3.66 3.15 -8.43
CA ALA A 186 -5.06 3.32 -8.79
C ALA A 186 -5.85 2.12 -8.26
N TYR A 187 -6.73 2.39 -7.33
CA TYR A 187 -7.54 1.39 -6.65
C TYR A 187 -8.99 1.50 -7.10
N HIS A 188 -9.65 0.36 -7.29
CA HIS A 188 -11.09 0.35 -7.43
C HIS A 188 -11.74 0.51 -6.04
N LEU A 189 -12.78 1.37 -5.93
CA LEU A 189 -13.46 1.58 -4.66
C LEU A 189 -14.13 0.29 -4.18
N THR A 190 -13.78 -0.15 -2.97
CA THR A 190 -14.49 -1.20 -2.26
C THR A 190 -15.37 -0.60 -1.17
N TYR A 191 -16.53 -1.20 -0.95
CA TYR A 191 -17.51 -0.76 0.06
C TYR A 191 -17.39 -1.64 1.30
N GLU A 192 -16.39 -1.33 2.14
CA GLU A 192 -16.12 -2.10 3.35
C GLU A 192 -17.19 -1.86 4.43
N GLU A 193 -17.62 -2.95 5.09
CA GLU A 193 -18.54 -2.87 6.22
C GLU A 193 -17.99 -1.91 7.28
N ASP A 194 -18.86 -1.30 8.06
CA ASP A 194 -18.53 -0.30 9.09
C ASP A 194 -18.02 1.07 8.54
N THR A 195 -17.86 1.25 7.23
CA THR A 195 -17.56 2.57 6.65
C THR A 195 -18.84 3.40 6.43
N PRO A 196 -18.75 4.74 6.56
CA PRO A 196 -19.89 5.61 6.24
C PRO A 196 -20.38 5.44 4.78
N ILE A 197 -19.48 5.21 3.81
CA ILE A 197 -19.86 5.05 2.41
C ILE A 197 -20.67 3.77 2.19
N TYR A 198 -20.34 2.68 2.88
CA TYR A 198 -21.13 1.44 2.84
C TYR A 198 -22.56 1.65 3.38
N ASN A 199 -22.69 2.41 4.47
CA ASN A 199 -23.99 2.75 5.00
C ASN A 199 -24.81 3.62 4.05
N MET A 200 -24.17 4.55 3.31
CA MET A 200 -24.81 5.35 2.26
C MET A 200 -25.30 4.47 1.10
N LEU A 201 -24.50 3.48 0.68
CA LEU A 201 -24.89 2.51 -0.33
C LEU A 201 -26.10 1.69 0.12
N LYS A 202 -26.08 1.11 1.34
CA LYS A 202 -27.22 0.36 1.91
C LYS A 202 -28.50 1.17 2.03
N GLN A 203 -28.39 2.47 2.24
CA GLN A 203 -29.51 3.40 2.32
C GLN A 203 -29.95 3.96 0.97
N HIS A 204 -29.37 3.48 -0.15
CA HIS A 204 -29.60 3.96 -1.50
C HIS A 204 -29.41 5.47 -1.69
N GLN A 205 -28.49 6.06 -0.93
CA GLN A 205 -28.08 7.46 -1.06
C GLN A 205 -27.05 7.65 -2.16
N ILE A 206 -26.32 6.59 -2.48
CA ILE A 206 -25.37 6.47 -3.57
C ILE A 206 -25.58 5.13 -4.26
N GLU A 207 -25.06 5.01 -5.47
CA GLU A 207 -25.05 3.77 -6.24
C GLU A 207 -23.61 3.36 -6.51
N GLU A 208 -23.34 2.07 -6.49
CA GLU A 208 -22.10 1.47 -6.94
C GLU A 208 -22.02 1.50 -8.46
N VAL A 209 -20.83 1.64 -9.01
CA VAL A 209 -20.58 1.54 -10.45
C VAL A 209 -20.80 0.09 -10.89
N ASP A 210 -21.50 -0.10 -12.01
CA ASP A 210 -21.75 -1.43 -12.55
C ASP A 210 -20.47 -2.11 -13.06
N GLU A 211 -20.50 -3.44 -13.17
CA GLU A 211 -19.34 -4.26 -13.56
C GLU A 211 -18.78 -3.89 -14.95
N ASP A 212 -19.65 -3.59 -15.92
CA ASP A 212 -19.22 -3.20 -17.27
C ASP A 212 -18.44 -1.88 -17.25
N SER A 213 -18.92 -0.90 -16.46
CA SER A 213 -18.24 0.37 -16.24
C SER A 213 -16.92 0.19 -15.49
N SER A 214 -16.88 -0.65 -14.45
CA SER A 214 -15.66 -0.98 -13.70
C SER A 214 -14.60 -1.60 -14.61
N LEU A 215 -14.99 -2.56 -15.45
CA LEU A 215 -14.11 -3.16 -16.46
C LEU A 215 -13.61 -2.12 -17.47
N GLN A 216 -14.48 -1.20 -17.90
CA GLN A 216 -14.09 -0.12 -18.80
C GLN A 216 -13.10 0.84 -18.13
N PHE A 217 -13.30 1.20 -16.86
CA PHE A 217 -12.38 2.08 -16.12
C PHE A 217 -11.01 1.46 -15.98
N PHE A 218 -10.93 0.19 -15.62
CA PHE A 218 -9.67 -0.53 -15.53
C PHE A 218 -8.96 -0.65 -16.89
N THR A 219 -9.71 -0.88 -17.97
CA THR A 219 -9.17 -0.89 -19.35
C THR A 219 -8.54 0.46 -19.70
N LEU A 220 -9.27 1.55 -19.44
CA LEU A 220 -8.81 2.91 -19.71
C LEU A 220 -7.57 3.27 -18.86
N LEU A 221 -7.55 2.86 -17.58
CA LEU A 221 -6.40 3.04 -16.70
C LEU A 221 -5.13 2.46 -17.34
N ILE A 222 -5.17 1.17 -17.70
CA ILE A 222 -4.02 0.48 -18.30
C ILE A 222 -3.60 1.18 -19.59
N GLU A 223 -4.54 1.46 -20.49
CA GLU A 223 -4.24 2.07 -21.79
C GLU A 223 -3.64 3.47 -21.68
N HIS A 224 -4.23 4.32 -20.84
CA HIS A 224 -3.74 5.70 -20.69
C HIS A 224 -2.36 5.74 -20.05
N LEU A 225 -2.11 4.96 -18.99
CA LEU A 225 -0.85 4.99 -18.29
C LEU A 225 0.27 4.32 -19.10
N GLN A 226 0.01 3.18 -19.74
CA GLN A 226 1.01 2.54 -20.62
C GLN A 226 1.37 3.43 -21.83
N ASN A 227 0.39 4.06 -22.47
CA ASN A 227 0.64 5.01 -23.56
C ASN A 227 1.43 6.25 -23.10
N ALA A 228 1.34 6.60 -21.84
CA ALA A 228 2.14 7.67 -21.22
C ALA A 228 3.53 7.20 -20.73
N GLY A 229 3.91 5.92 -20.96
CA GLY A 229 5.21 5.36 -20.62
C GLY A 229 5.34 4.88 -19.16
N TYR A 230 4.21 4.58 -18.49
CA TYR A 230 4.23 3.88 -17.21
C TYR A 230 4.20 2.37 -17.42
N GLU A 231 4.94 1.66 -16.60
CA GLU A 231 4.93 0.20 -16.50
C GLU A 231 3.85 -0.23 -15.50
N HIS A 232 2.96 -1.14 -15.92
CA HIS A 232 1.98 -1.78 -15.05
C HIS A 232 2.67 -2.95 -14.33
N TYR A 233 3.19 -2.74 -13.12
CA TYR A 233 4.04 -3.73 -12.47
C TYR A 233 3.32 -4.64 -11.46
N GLU A 234 2.13 -4.26 -11.01
CA GLU A 234 1.19 -5.12 -10.29
C GLU A 234 -0.24 -4.55 -10.46
N ILE A 235 -1.28 -5.28 -10.03
CA ILE A 235 -2.69 -5.04 -10.40
C ILE A 235 -3.10 -3.56 -10.26
N SER A 236 -2.74 -2.89 -9.18
CA SER A 236 -3.17 -1.52 -8.87
C SER A 236 -2.08 -0.47 -9.04
N ASN A 237 -0.84 -0.86 -9.39
CA ASN A 237 0.29 0.05 -9.35
C ASN A 237 1.03 0.17 -10.68
N PHE A 238 1.34 1.41 -11.01
CA PHE A 238 2.02 1.81 -12.24
C PHE A 238 3.21 2.71 -11.90
N CYS A 239 4.31 2.58 -12.61
CA CYS A 239 5.47 3.43 -12.35
C CYS A 239 6.25 3.75 -13.63
N ARG A 240 7.06 4.81 -13.58
CA ARG A 240 8.13 5.00 -14.55
C ARG A 240 9.14 3.87 -14.42
N PRO A 241 9.92 3.53 -15.46
CA PRO A 241 10.93 2.48 -15.38
C PRO A 241 11.79 2.59 -14.12
N ASP A 242 11.95 1.46 -13.40
CA ASP A 242 12.72 1.35 -12.15
C ASP A 242 12.18 2.19 -10.95
N LYS A 243 10.95 2.73 -11.03
CA LYS A 243 10.33 3.56 -9.98
C LYS A 243 9.22 2.87 -9.19
N TYR A 244 9.16 1.54 -9.23
CA TYR A 244 8.21 0.80 -8.38
C TYR A 244 8.45 1.07 -6.88
N SER A 245 7.38 1.06 -6.09
CA SER A 245 7.47 1.14 -4.62
C SER A 245 8.23 -0.07 -4.09
N ARG A 246 9.43 0.16 -3.53
CA ARG A 246 10.27 -0.93 -3.00
C ARG A 246 9.63 -1.57 -1.79
N HIS A 247 9.05 -0.75 -0.91
CA HIS A 247 8.40 -1.26 0.29
C HIS A 247 7.21 -2.16 -0.05
N ASN A 248 6.28 -1.70 -0.93
CA ASN A 248 5.14 -2.50 -1.34
C ASN A 248 5.57 -3.76 -2.11
N THR A 249 6.57 -3.64 -2.98
CA THR A 249 7.14 -4.78 -3.69
C THR A 249 7.75 -5.82 -2.75
N SER A 250 8.26 -5.41 -1.59
CA SER A 250 8.78 -6.34 -0.57
C SER A 250 7.71 -7.29 -0.06
N TYR A 251 6.47 -6.83 0.07
CA TYR A 251 5.33 -7.70 0.43
C TYR A 251 5.09 -8.78 -0.63
N TRP A 252 5.08 -8.39 -1.91
CA TRP A 252 4.86 -9.33 -3.03
C TRP A 252 6.00 -10.33 -3.19
N ARG A 253 7.19 -10.02 -2.70
CA ARG A 253 8.37 -10.90 -2.72
C ARG A 253 8.54 -11.75 -1.47
N GLY A 254 7.65 -11.63 -0.49
CA GLY A 254 7.73 -12.35 0.77
C GLY A 254 8.94 -11.95 1.62
N ILE A 255 9.38 -10.69 1.52
CA ILE A 255 10.49 -10.16 2.31
C ILE A 255 10.01 -9.86 3.74
N PRO A 256 10.74 -10.26 4.78
CA PRO A 256 10.39 -9.96 6.16
C PRO A 256 10.23 -8.46 6.43
N TYR A 257 9.28 -8.11 7.25
CA TYR A 257 9.09 -6.73 7.69
C TYR A 257 8.57 -6.65 9.13
N LEU A 258 8.94 -5.58 9.78
CA LEU A 258 8.46 -5.20 11.11
C LEU A 258 7.45 -4.08 10.97
N GLY A 259 6.21 -4.31 11.42
CA GLY A 259 5.20 -3.27 11.57
C GLY A 259 5.07 -2.85 13.03
N CYS A 260 5.14 -1.55 13.31
CA CYS A 260 4.93 -0.96 14.62
C CYS A 260 3.75 0.02 14.59
N GLY A 261 3.05 0.12 15.72
CA GLY A 261 1.82 0.91 15.88
C GLY A 261 0.57 0.04 15.90
N PRO A 262 -0.59 0.60 16.31
CA PRO A 262 -1.84 -0.15 16.39
C PRO A 262 -2.26 -0.63 15.00
N SER A 263 -2.82 -1.84 14.92
CA SER A 263 -3.20 -2.51 13.67
C SER A 263 -2.04 -2.84 12.70
N ALA A 264 -0.79 -2.53 13.05
CA ALA A 264 0.35 -2.83 12.19
C ALA A 264 0.65 -4.33 12.14
N HIS A 265 0.82 -4.85 10.93
CA HIS A 265 1.23 -6.23 10.68
C HIS A 265 2.74 -6.36 10.58
N SER A 266 3.24 -7.53 10.96
CA SER A 266 4.65 -7.93 10.78
C SER A 266 4.73 -9.34 10.22
N PHE A 267 5.79 -9.61 9.46
CA PHE A 267 6.04 -10.92 8.87
C PHE A 267 7.53 -11.27 8.95
N ASN A 268 7.85 -12.48 9.36
CA ASN A 268 9.24 -12.94 9.51
C ASN A 268 9.60 -14.17 8.64
N GLY A 269 8.72 -14.48 7.68
CA GLY A 269 8.88 -15.65 6.80
C GLY A 269 8.13 -16.90 7.27
N THR A 270 7.79 -17.02 8.55
CA THR A 270 7.12 -18.20 9.14
C THR A 270 5.91 -17.86 10.01
N THR A 271 5.87 -16.65 10.53
CA THR A 271 4.75 -16.14 11.33
C THR A 271 4.32 -14.77 10.81
N ARG A 272 3.04 -14.50 10.97
CA ARG A 272 2.45 -13.16 10.84
C ARG A 272 1.97 -12.72 12.22
N GLU A 273 2.20 -11.47 12.54
CA GLU A 273 1.72 -10.84 13.77
C GLU A 273 1.00 -9.55 13.43
N TRP A 274 0.02 -9.16 14.22
CA TRP A 274 -0.60 -7.84 14.13
C TRP A 274 -0.94 -7.29 15.51
N ASN A 275 -0.66 -6.03 15.70
CA ASN A 275 -0.98 -5.32 16.92
C ASN A 275 -2.48 -5.05 17.04
N VAL A 276 -2.96 -4.90 18.27
CA VAL A 276 -4.35 -4.53 18.57
C VAL A 276 -4.78 -3.26 17.81
N SER A 277 -6.00 -3.26 17.26
CA SER A 277 -6.59 -2.13 16.54
C SER A 277 -7.24 -1.12 17.51
N SER A 278 -6.47 -0.66 18.51
CA SER A 278 -6.88 0.31 19.51
C SER A 278 -5.68 1.08 20.05
N ILE A 279 -5.65 2.39 19.84
CA ILE A 279 -4.56 3.24 20.34
C ILE A 279 -4.42 3.20 21.86
N ASP A 280 -5.52 3.13 22.58
CA ASP A 280 -5.52 3.11 24.07
C ASP A 280 -4.93 1.78 24.59
N LEU A 281 -5.36 0.65 24.01
CA LEU A 281 -4.83 -0.67 24.39
C LEU A 281 -3.37 -0.82 23.96
N TYR A 282 -3.01 -0.32 22.77
CA TYR A 282 -1.65 -0.31 22.28
C TYR A 282 -0.72 0.46 23.21
N ILE A 283 -1.05 1.70 23.57
CA ILE A 283 -0.26 2.53 24.49
C ILE A 283 -0.12 1.82 25.84
N LYS A 284 -1.21 1.40 26.42
CA LYS A 284 -1.23 0.71 27.73
C LYS A 284 -0.37 -0.56 27.72
N GLY A 285 -0.47 -1.36 26.66
CA GLY A 285 0.29 -2.61 26.53
C GLY A 285 1.79 -2.36 26.46
N ILE A 286 2.22 -1.44 25.59
CA ILE A 286 3.65 -1.12 25.41
C ILE A 286 4.25 -0.50 26.68
N GLU A 287 3.56 0.41 27.34
CA GLU A 287 4.00 1.01 28.61
C GLU A 287 4.13 -0.02 29.73
N GLY A 288 3.22 -1.01 29.75
CA GLY A 288 3.27 -2.14 30.66
C GLY A 288 4.31 -3.20 30.31
N ASN A 289 5.11 -3.01 29.26
CA ASN A 289 6.01 -4.02 28.68
C ASN A 289 5.30 -5.33 28.28
N GLN A 290 4.02 -5.24 27.97
CA GLN A 290 3.18 -6.36 27.54
C GLN A 290 2.41 -5.95 26.28
N ARG A 291 3.04 -6.14 25.13
CA ARG A 291 2.43 -5.87 23.82
C ARG A 291 1.14 -6.70 23.68
N ASP A 292 0.05 -6.05 23.26
CA ASP A 292 -1.22 -6.67 22.90
C ASP A 292 -1.24 -6.93 21.41
N PHE A 293 -1.16 -8.21 21.00
CA PHE A 293 -1.03 -8.61 19.60
C PHE A 293 -1.55 -10.04 19.41
N GLU A 294 -1.90 -10.33 18.18
CA GLU A 294 -2.17 -11.69 17.72
C GLU A 294 -1.03 -12.22 16.85
N THR A 295 -0.92 -13.54 16.77
CA THR A 295 0.07 -14.21 15.92
C THR A 295 -0.54 -15.41 15.22
N GLU A 296 -0.15 -15.60 13.98
CA GLU A 296 -0.49 -16.73 13.14
C GLU A 296 0.80 -17.47 12.72
N ASN A 297 0.82 -18.78 12.93
CA ASN A 297 1.87 -19.63 12.39
C ASN A 297 1.46 -20.09 10.99
N LEU A 298 2.26 -19.75 10.00
CA LEU A 298 1.99 -20.06 8.61
C LEU A 298 2.47 -21.48 8.28
N ASP A 299 1.55 -22.42 8.15
CA ASP A 299 1.88 -23.75 7.69
C ASP A 299 2.29 -23.76 6.20
N GLN A 300 2.65 -24.92 5.67
CA GLN A 300 3.11 -25.04 4.29
C GLN A 300 2.02 -24.64 3.28
N THR A 301 0.78 -25.01 3.54
CA THR A 301 -0.37 -24.70 2.70
C THR A 301 -0.63 -23.20 2.65
N THR A 302 -0.70 -22.57 3.81
CA THR A 302 -0.88 -21.12 3.93
C THR A 302 0.23 -20.37 3.21
N ARG A 303 1.49 -20.77 3.43
CA ARG A 303 2.65 -20.16 2.76
C ARG A 303 2.62 -20.33 1.24
N TYR A 304 2.20 -21.51 0.75
CA TYR A 304 2.02 -21.75 -0.68
C TYR A 304 0.93 -20.82 -1.25
N ASN A 305 -0.22 -20.76 -0.62
CA ASN A 305 -1.34 -19.93 -1.07
C ASN A 305 -0.95 -18.46 -1.11
N GLU A 306 -0.30 -17.95 -0.07
CA GLU A 306 0.22 -16.59 -0.04
C GLU A 306 1.27 -16.33 -1.12
N PHE A 307 2.18 -17.30 -1.34
CA PHE A 307 3.17 -17.18 -2.39
C PHE A 307 2.54 -17.04 -3.78
N ILE A 308 1.49 -17.83 -4.08
CA ILE A 308 0.72 -17.69 -5.32
C ILE A 308 0.08 -16.31 -5.42
N ILE A 309 -0.71 -15.91 -4.42
CA ILE A 309 -1.46 -14.64 -4.43
C ILE A 309 -0.50 -13.45 -4.60
N THR A 310 0.61 -13.45 -3.88
CA THR A 310 1.53 -12.30 -3.88
C THR A 310 2.37 -12.22 -5.12
N THR A 311 2.78 -13.34 -5.71
CA THR A 311 3.69 -13.32 -6.85
C THR A 311 2.97 -13.17 -8.20
N ILE A 312 1.87 -13.92 -8.42
CA ILE A 312 1.20 -13.96 -9.73
C ILE A 312 0.57 -12.61 -10.14
N ARG A 313 0.21 -11.79 -9.16
CA ARG A 313 -0.37 -10.46 -9.38
C ARG A 313 0.64 -9.44 -9.91
N THR A 314 1.92 -9.78 -9.93
CA THR A 314 3.01 -8.89 -10.35
C THR A 314 3.51 -9.21 -11.75
N VAL A 315 4.14 -8.25 -12.40
CA VAL A 315 4.78 -8.43 -13.71
C VAL A 315 5.90 -9.49 -13.69
N TRP A 316 6.49 -9.75 -12.51
CA TRP A 316 7.53 -10.78 -12.33
C TRP A 316 6.94 -12.19 -12.28
N GLY A 317 5.67 -12.35 -11.93
CA GLY A 317 4.97 -13.62 -11.84
C GLY A 317 5.47 -14.53 -10.72
N THR A 318 4.94 -15.77 -10.70
CA THR A 318 5.31 -16.84 -9.76
C THR A 318 6.53 -17.61 -10.30
N PRO A 319 7.72 -17.47 -9.67
CA PRO A 319 8.94 -18.17 -10.14
C PRO A 319 8.80 -19.68 -9.93
N ILE A 320 8.76 -20.46 -11.00
CA ILE A 320 8.49 -21.91 -10.98
C ILE A 320 9.53 -22.67 -10.17
N GLU A 321 10.81 -22.37 -10.36
CA GLU A 321 11.88 -23.07 -9.64
C GLU A 321 11.84 -22.77 -8.13
N LYS A 322 11.52 -21.52 -7.73
CA LYS A 322 11.35 -21.17 -6.32
C LYS A 322 10.15 -21.93 -5.72
N LEU A 323 9.03 -22.01 -6.46
CA LEU A 323 7.85 -22.77 -6.02
C LEU A 323 8.21 -24.24 -5.75
N LYS A 324 8.93 -24.90 -6.66
CA LYS A 324 9.36 -26.30 -6.49
C LYS A 324 10.30 -26.48 -5.29
N GLN A 325 11.25 -25.57 -5.11
CA GLN A 325 12.26 -25.64 -4.05
C GLN A 325 11.63 -25.44 -2.67
N GLU A 326 10.71 -24.49 -2.53
CA GLU A 326 10.11 -24.14 -1.23
C GLU A 326 8.92 -25.05 -0.85
N PHE A 327 8.12 -25.48 -1.83
CA PHE A 327 6.87 -26.18 -1.58
C PHE A 327 6.83 -27.63 -2.08
N GLY A 328 7.83 -28.06 -2.85
CA GLY A 328 7.96 -29.43 -3.32
C GLY A 328 7.16 -29.72 -4.60
N ASN A 329 7.32 -30.97 -5.08
CA ASN A 329 6.76 -31.37 -6.38
C ASN A 329 5.23 -31.52 -6.34
N GLU A 330 4.64 -31.89 -5.22
CA GLU A 330 3.19 -32.08 -5.09
C GLU A 330 2.43 -30.77 -5.36
N LEU A 331 2.81 -29.69 -4.66
CA LEU A 331 2.18 -28.37 -4.85
C LEU A 331 2.51 -27.76 -6.21
N TRP A 332 3.70 -28.06 -6.76
CA TRP A 332 3.99 -27.67 -8.13
C TRP A 332 3.09 -28.39 -9.16
N GLU A 333 2.92 -29.72 -9.06
CA GLU A 333 2.05 -30.45 -9.98
C GLU A 333 0.60 -30.00 -9.87
N TYR A 334 0.15 -29.68 -8.69
CA TYR A 334 -1.17 -29.06 -8.49
C TYR A 334 -1.26 -27.71 -9.21
N CYS A 335 -0.35 -26.79 -8.93
CA CYS A 335 -0.29 -25.48 -9.58
C CYS A 335 -0.28 -25.62 -11.11
N ARG A 336 0.57 -26.50 -11.65
CA ARG A 336 0.67 -26.80 -13.08
C ARG A 336 -0.63 -27.32 -13.67
N LYS A 337 -1.33 -28.19 -12.95
CA LYS A 337 -2.64 -28.73 -13.35
C LYS A 337 -3.72 -27.65 -13.38
N MET A 338 -3.78 -26.83 -12.33
CA MET A 338 -4.79 -25.79 -12.20
C MET A 338 -4.55 -24.62 -13.15
N SER A 339 -3.28 -24.32 -13.46
CA SER A 339 -2.93 -23.26 -14.43
C SER A 339 -3.12 -23.66 -15.90
N ALA A 340 -3.18 -24.97 -16.22
CA ALA A 340 -3.23 -25.46 -17.60
C ALA A 340 -4.38 -24.84 -18.43
N PRO A 341 -5.64 -24.79 -17.98
CA PRO A 341 -6.72 -24.17 -18.75
C PRO A 341 -6.48 -22.68 -19.04
N TYR A 342 -5.84 -21.96 -18.11
CA TYR A 342 -5.53 -20.54 -18.27
C TYR A 342 -4.33 -20.30 -19.21
N LEU A 343 -3.39 -21.22 -19.26
CA LEU A 343 -2.31 -21.22 -20.27
C LEU A 343 -2.85 -21.49 -21.67
N GLU A 344 -3.76 -22.48 -21.81
CA GLU A 344 -4.40 -22.84 -23.09
C GLU A 344 -5.26 -21.71 -23.67
N ASN A 345 -5.96 -20.94 -22.81
CA ASN A 345 -6.83 -19.85 -23.24
C ASN A 345 -6.15 -18.46 -23.23
N GLY A 346 -4.82 -18.42 -22.99
CA GLY A 346 -4.02 -17.21 -23.06
C GLY A 346 -4.24 -16.21 -21.91
N LYS A 347 -4.81 -16.64 -20.77
CA LYS A 347 -4.95 -15.79 -19.56
C LYS A 347 -3.71 -15.83 -18.66
N LEU A 348 -2.96 -16.94 -18.74
CA LEU A 348 -1.65 -17.09 -18.13
C LEU A 348 -0.62 -17.35 -19.23
N GLU A 349 0.62 -17.01 -18.93
CA GLU A 349 1.78 -17.36 -19.74
C GLU A 349 2.96 -17.78 -18.87
N ILE A 350 3.89 -18.53 -19.44
CA ILE A 350 5.19 -18.77 -18.80
C ILE A 350 6.21 -17.90 -19.52
N HIS A 351 6.80 -16.95 -18.78
CA HIS A 351 7.80 -16.03 -19.28
C HIS A 351 9.02 -16.04 -18.35
N GLU A 352 10.21 -16.25 -18.90
CA GLU A 352 11.49 -16.31 -18.16
C GLU A 352 11.45 -17.24 -16.93
N GLY A 353 10.72 -18.36 -17.02
CA GLY A 353 10.62 -19.33 -15.93
C GLY A 353 9.64 -18.95 -14.82
N ALA A 354 8.83 -17.94 -15.02
CA ALA A 354 7.75 -17.55 -14.11
C ALA A 354 6.37 -17.69 -14.76
N LEU A 355 5.39 -18.15 -13.99
CA LEU A 355 3.98 -18.16 -14.36
C LEU A 355 3.40 -16.79 -14.05
N ARG A 356 2.85 -16.08 -15.04
CA ARG A 356 2.30 -14.74 -14.85
C ARG A 356 0.98 -14.51 -15.57
N LEU A 357 0.24 -13.54 -15.12
CA LEU A 357 -0.97 -13.07 -15.78
C LEU A 357 -0.60 -12.40 -17.12
N THR A 358 -1.37 -12.69 -18.15
CA THR A 358 -1.38 -11.88 -19.38
C THR A 358 -2.23 -10.63 -19.18
N ARG A 359 -2.21 -9.69 -20.13
CA ARG A 359 -3.13 -8.55 -20.11
C ARG A 359 -4.60 -8.98 -19.94
N GLU A 360 -5.01 -10.04 -20.63
CA GLU A 360 -6.39 -10.56 -20.49
C GLU A 360 -6.62 -11.30 -19.18
N GLY A 361 -5.60 -11.93 -18.62
CA GLY A 361 -5.67 -12.63 -17.34
C GLY A 361 -5.83 -11.69 -16.15
N ILE A 362 -5.29 -10.47 -16.22
CA ILE A 362 -5.42 -9.48 -15.14
C ILE A 362 -6.89 -9.18 -14.83
N PHE A 363 -7.77 -9.13 -15.83
CA PHE A 363 -9.19 -8.84 -15.66
C PHE A 363 -9.96 -9.91 -14.87
N ILE A 364 -9.43 -11.12 -14.77
CA ILE A 364 -10.00 -12.24 -14.01
C ILE A 364 -8.99 -12.78 -12.99
N SER A 365 -8.09 -11.92 -12.54
CA SER A 365 -6.97 -12.30 -11.66
C SER A 365 -7.44 -13.00 -10.38
N ASP A 366 -8.51 -12.51 -9.75
CA ASP A 366 -9.05 -13.09 -8.51
C ASP A 366 -9.56 -14.51 -8.71
N SER A 367 -10.25 -14.78 -9.83
CA SER A 367 -10.68 -16.13 -10.18
C SER A 367 -9.50 -17.05 -10.43
N ILE A 368 -8.50 -16.58 -11.19
CA ILE A 368 -7.27 -17.34 -11.44
C ILE A 368 -6.54 -17.62 -10.13
N MET A 369 -6.35 -16.62 -9.28
CA MET A 369 -5.70 -16.79 -7.98
C MET A 369 -6.47 -17.81 -7.14
N SER A 370 -7.79 -17.68 -7.03
CA SER A 370 -8.64 -18.60 -6.27
C SER A 370 -8.50 -20.06 -6.71
N ASP A 371 -8.48 -20.30 -8.03
CA ASP A 371 -8.34 -21.66 -8.58
C ASP A 371 -6.95 -22.26 -8.33
N LEU A 372 -5.93 -21.42 -8.20
CA LEU A 372 -4.55 -21.88 -7.92
C LEU A 372 -4.29 -22.15 -6.45
N LEU A 373 -5.18 -21.76 -5.53
CA LEU A 373 -5.02 -22.02 -4.11
C LEU A 373 -5.24 -23.51 -3.81
N TRP A 374 -4.35 -24.03 -2.97
CA TRP A 374 -4.52 -25.36 -2.41
C TRP A 374 -5.55 -25.33 -1.28
N VAL A 375 -6.68 -25.96 -1.49
CA VAL A 375 -7.73 -26.14 -0.48
C VAL A 375 -7.78 -27.61 -0.12
N ASN A 376 -7.61 -27.94 1.16
CA ASN A 376 -7.66 -29.33 1.68
C ASN A 376 -9.09 -29.90 1.65
#